data_c356cf574397c9010029405a8f641c2a
#
_entry.id   c356cf574397c9010029405a8f641c2a
#
_cell.length_a   1.000
_cell.length_b   1.000
_cell.length_c   1.000
_cell.angle_alpha   90.00
_cell.angle_beta   90.00
_cell.angle_gamma   90.00
#
_symmetry.space_group_name_H-M   'P 1'
#
loop_
_entity.id
_entity.type
_entity.pdbx_description
1 polymer ?
#
loop_
_entity_poly.entity_id
_entity_poly.type
_entity_poly.pdbx_seq_one_letter_code
_entity_poly.pdbx_strand_id
1 'polypeptide(L)' 'MERKVYNVSGFDCPVCAGKTAKYIANQKGIKSAEIDFENGKLYIDYKKEVWDLEKVKQLITDVEGDEVSVSEE' A
#
# COMPACT_ATOMS: atom_id res chain seq x y z
N MET A 1 14.86 -7.74 4.62
CA MET A 1 13.61 -7.03 4.42
C MET A 1 12.44 -7.98 4.30
N GLU A 2 11.30 -7.58 4.80
CA GLU A 2 10.09 -8.39 4.76
C GLU A 2 9.21 -7.99 3.60
N ARG A 3 8.60 -8.97 2.97
CA ARG A 3 7.57 -8.72 1.97
C ARG A 3 6.22 -9.08 2.55
N LYS A 4 5.27 -8.16 2.43
CA LYS A 4 3.90 -8.39 2.88
C LYS A 4 2.92 -8.16 1.75
N VAL A 5 1.84 -8.90 1.78
CA VAL A 5 0.73 -8.75 0.85
C VAL A 5 -0.50 -8.33 1.63
N TYR A 6 -1.13 -7.27 1.17
CA TYR A 6 -2.37 -6.78 1.78
C TYR A 6 -3.47 -6.79 0.75
N ASN A 7 -4.72 -6.90 1.21
CA ASN A 7 -5.88 -6.74 0.36
C ASN A 7 -6.26 -5.26 0.34
N VAL A 8 -6.43 -4.69 -0.83
CA VAL A 8 -6.85 -3.29 -0.98
C VAL A 8 -8.08 -3.23 -1.87
N SER A 9 -8.97 -2.30 -1.57
CA SER A 9 -10.17 -2.07 -2.36
C SER A 9 -10.55 -0.60 -2.31
N GLY A 10 -11.33 -0.16 -3.31
CA GLY A 10 -11.79 1.22 -3.38
C GLY A 10 -11.06 2.06 -4.41
N PHE A 11 -10.07 1.52 -5.10
CA PHE A 11 -9.42 2.24 -6.20
C PHE A 11 -10.34 2.26 -7.41
N ASP A 12 -10.51 3.45 -7.99
CA ASP A 12 -11.39 3.62 -9.15
C ASP A 12 -10.69 3.31 -10.47
N CYS A 13 -9.37 3.39 -10.52
CA CYS A 13 -8.64 3.13 -11.75
C CYS A 13 -7.19 2.70 -11.47
N PRO A 14 -6.54 2.04 -12.45
CA PRO A 14 -5.16 1.58 -12.29
C PRO A 14 -4.16 2.73 -12.09
N VAL A 15 -4.45 3.89 -12.67
CA VAL A 15 -3.57 5.05 -12.54
C VAL A 15 -3.52 5.54 -11.09
N CYS A 16 -4.67 5.58 -10.42
CA CYS A 16 -4.74 5.96 -9.01
C CYS A 16 -3.99 4.98 -8.15
N ALA A 17 -4.17 3.69 -8.40
CA ALA A 17 -3.44 2.64 -7.67
C ALA A 17 -1.92 2.79 -7.87
N GLY A 18 -1.49 3.08 -9.10
CA GLY A 18 -0.08 3.27 -9.40
C GLY A 18 0.53 4.47 -8.67
N LYS A 19 -0.21 5.56 -8.57
CA LYS A 19 0.25 6.74 -7.84
C LYS A 19 0.40 6.45 -6.36
N THR A 20 -0.55 5.72 -5.78
CA THR A 20 -0.49 5.33 -4.38
C THR A 20 0.71 4.42 -4.13
N ALA A 21 0.95 3.45 -5.03
CA ALA A 21 2.09 2.57 -4.91
C ALA A 21 3.41 3.36 -4.92
N LYS A 22 3.54 4.33 -5.81
CA LYS A 22 4.74 5.18 -5.87
C LYS A 22 4.91 6.00 -4.59
N TYR A 23 3.82 6.54 -4.07
CA TYR A 23 3.87 7.28 -2.83
C TYR A 23 4.38 6.41 -1.68
N ILE A 24 3.86 5.20 -1.58
CA ILE A 24 4.28 4.26 -0.53
C ILE A 24 5.76 3.89 -0.73
N ALA A 25 6.17 3.62 -1.96
CA ALA A 25 7.54 3.24 -2.26
C ALA A 25 8.56 4.31 -1.93
N ASN A 26 8.14 5.58 -1.91
CA ASN A 26 9.01 6.70 -1.59
C ASN A 26 9.16 6.93 -0.08
N GLN A 27 8.44 6.20 0.74
CA GLN A 27 8.53 6.36 2.20
C GLN A 27 9.80 5.74 2.74
N LYS A 28 10.35 6.38 3.75
CA LYS A 28 11.56 5.90 4.39
C LYS A 28 11.28 4.56 5.08
N GLY A 29 12.13 3.58 4.82
CA GLY A 29 11.95 2.24 5.37
C GLY A 29 11.24 1.28 4.44
N ILE A 30 10.73 1.75 3.31
CA ILE A 30 10.11 0.91 2.29
C ILE A 30 11.06 0.79 1.09
N LYS A 31 11.38 -0.44 0.72
CA LYS A 31 12.23 -0.71 -0.42
C LYS A 31 11.46 -0.62 -1.73
N SER A 32 10.27 -1.20 -1.76
CA SER A 32 9.43 -1.17 -2.96
C SER A 32 7.97 -1.37 -2.58
N ALA A 33 7.08 -0.92 -3.45
CA ALA A 33 5.66 -1.12 -3.28
C ALA A 33 5.01 -1.25 -4.65
N GLU A 34 4.04 -2.13 -4.76
CA GLU A 34 3.32 -2.36 -6.00
C GLU A 34 1.88 -2.72 -5.68
N ILE A 35 0.95 -2.22 -6.47
CA ILE A 35 -0.46 -2.52 -6.32
C ILE A 35 -0.96 -3.26 -7.54
N ASP A 36 -1.55 -4.44 -7.32
CA ASP A 36 -2.22 -5.20 -8.36
C ASP A 36 -3.68 -4.78 -8.36
N PHE A 37 -4.03 -3.89 -9.26
CA PHE A 37 -5.38 -3.35 -9.35
C PHE A 37 -6.42 -4.43 -9.65
N GLU A 38 -6.09 -5.35 -10.55
CA GLU A 38 -7.03 -6.39 -10.97
C GLU A 38 -7.40 -7.34 -9.84
N ASN A 39 -6.44 -7.68 -9.01
CA ASN A 39 -6.64 -8.63 -7.91
C ASN A 39 -6.86 -7.96 -6.56
N GLY A 40 -6.74 -6.63 -6.50
CA GLY A 40 -6.92 -5.89 -5.27
C GLY A 40 -5.87 -6.24 -4.22
N LYS A 41 -4.62 -6.35 -4.64
CA LYS A 41 -3.52 -6.70 -3.76
C LYS A 41 -2.46 -5.59 -3.71
N LEU A 42 -1.87 -5.44 -2.56
CA LEU A 42 -0.76 -4.52 -2.36
C LEU A 42 0.46 -5.31 -1.88
N TYR A 43 1.55 -5.20 -2.62
CA TYR A 43 2.82 -5.88 -2.30
C TYR A 43 3.81 -4.83 -1.82
N ILE A 44 4.33 -5.01 -0.61
CA ILE A 44 5.29 -4.08 -0.02
C ILE A 44 6.51 -4.85 0.48
N ASP A 45 7.70 -4.36 0.09
CA ASP A 45 8.97 -4.79 0.69
C ASP A 45 9.41 -3.68 1.64
N TYR A 46 9.54 -4.01 2.93
CA TYR A 46 9.77 -3.00 3.94
C TYR A 46 10.58 -3.56 5.11
N LYS A 47 11.04 -2.66 5.96
CA LYS A 47 11.69 -3.04 7.21
C LYS A 47 10.62 -3.20 8.28
N LYS A 48 10.43 -4.43 8.74
CA LYS A 48 9.42 -4.78 9.73
C LYS A 48 9.53 -3.95 11.02
N GLU A 49 10.71 -3.52 11.35
CA GLU A 49 10.98 -2.70 12.54
C GLU A 49 10.40 -1.30 12.44
N VAL A 50 10.18 -0.81 11.22
CA VAL A 50 9.73 0.56 10.95
C VAL A 50 8.25 0.61 10.58
N TRP A 51 7.74 -0.40 9.92
CA TRP A 51 6.40 -0.41 9.35
C TRP A 51 5.52 -1.53 9.87
N ASP A 52 4.23 -1.25 10.01
CA ASP A 52 3.21 -2.22 10.35
C ASP A 52 1.92 -1.91 9.57
N LEU A 53 0.89 -2.74 9.76
CA LEU A 53 -0.37 -2.58 9.05
C LEU A 53 -1.01 -1.22 9.31
N GLU A 54 -0.95 -0.73 10.54
CA GLU A 54 -1.56 0.55 10.88
C GLU A 54 -0.88 1.71 10.14
N LYS A 55 0.45 1.68 10.04
CA LYS A 55 1.19 2.70 9.30
C LYS A 55 0.86 2.65 7.82
N VAL A 56 0.75 1.46 7.25
CA VAL A 56 0.37 1.30 5.84
C VAL A 56 -1.03 1.86 5.60
N LYS A 57 -1.97 1.54 6.47
CA LYS A 57 -3.33 2.08 6.38
C LYS A 57 -3.33 3.59 6.47
N GLN A 58 -2.53 4.15 7.36
CA GLN A 58 -2.44 5.60 7.52
C GLN A 58 -1.89 6.26 6.26
N LEU A 59 -0.87 5.69 5.66
CA LEU A 59 -0.32 6.21 4.41
C LEU A 59 -1.36 6.24 3.30
N ILE A 60 -2.11 5.16 3.15
CA ILE A 60 -3.13 5.07 2.12
C ILE A 60 -4.27 6.06 2.39
N THR A 61 -4.66 6.20 3.65
CA THR A 61 -5.67 7.18 4.04
C THR A 61 -5.21 8.61 3.72
N ASP A 62 -3.93 8.90 3.94
CA ASP A 62 -3.37 10.22 3.62
C ASP A 62 -3.42 10.54 2.12
N VAL A 63 -3.29 9.52 1.28
CA VAL A 63 -3.27 9.72 -0.18
C VAL A 63 -4.68 9.63 -0.77
N GLU A 64 -5.44 8.63 -0.39
CA GLU A 64 -6.73 8.31 -1.00
C GLU A 64 -7.93 8.62 -0.11
N GLY A 65 -7.71 8.99 1.14
CA GLY A 65 -8.79 9.20 2.09
C GLY A 65 -9.41 7.89 2.54
N ASP A 66 -10.63 7.95 3.03
CA ASP A 66 -11.33 6.77 3.58
C ASP A 66 -11.94 5.87 2.49
N GLU A 67 -11.78 6.23 1.22
CA GLU A 67 -12.37 5.48 0.12
C GLU A 67 -11.69 4.14 -0.13
N VAL A 68 -10.43 4.01 0.26
CA VAL A 68 -9.66 2.79 0.05
C VAL A 68 -9.54 2.04 1.37
N SER A 69 -9.86 0.76 1.32
CA SER A 69 -9.74 -0.14 2.47
C SER A 69 -8.52 -1.04 2.31
N VAL A 70 -7.81 -1.25 3.40
CA VAL A 70 -6.63 -2.10 3.45
C VAL A 70 -6.79 -3.11 4.57
N SER A 71 -6.50 -4.36 4.27
CA SER A 71 -6.52 -5.42 5.27
C SER A 71 -5.42 -6.42 4.99
N GLU A 72 -4.98 -7.14 6.01
CA GLU A 72 -4.00 -8.20 5.80
C GLU A 72 -4.63 -9.36 5.01
N GLU A 73 -3.83 -9.94 4.16
CA GLU A 73 -4.22 -11.12 3.43
C GLU A 73 -4.42 -12.33 4.36
#